data_99965905cdec9d074456a9084f37a668
#
_entry.id   99965905cdec9d074456a9084f37a668
#
_cell.length_a   1.000
_cell.length_b   1.000
_cell.length_c   1.000
_cell.angle_alpha   90.00
_cell.angle_beta   90.00
_cell.angle_gamma   90.00
#
_symmetry.space_group_name_H-M   'P 1'
#
loop_
_entity.id
_entity.type
_entity.pdbx_description
1 polymer ?
#
loop_
_entity_poly.entity_id
_entity_poly.type
_entity_poly.pdbx_seq_one_letter_code
_entity_poly.pdbx_strand_id
1 'polypeptide(L)'
;MQEIRQRLVELFRSRSLQIGDFQLTSGLRSNYYFDAKQTTLHPEGSYLSAKLILEKLRQQAIEAHAIGGLTLGADPVVAAVAAVSFAERDLYSPISGLIVRKEPKTHGTQTYIEGCDGSSGSRVVVVDDVCTTGKSTRLAIDRLEKGGYEVAAVIALVDREQGGTENLKDYRFLPLLTATELLDSPEIQEQLNQVK
;
A
#
# COMPACT_ATOMS: atom_id res chain seq x y z
N MET A 1 -10.90 14.43 7.52
CA MET A 1 -10.37 13.46 6.52
C MET A 1 -9.70 14.13 5.33
N GLN A 2 -10.27 15.19 4.77
CA GLN A 2 -9.64 15.93 3.66
C GLN A 2 -8.29 16.52 4.08
N GLU A 3 -8.18 17.11 5.25
CA GLU A 3 -6.92 17.66 5.82
C GLU A 3 -5.84 16.57 5.98
N ILE A 4 -6.21 15.39 6.52
CA ILE A 4 -5.29 14.25 6.67
C ILE A 4 -4.77 13.80 5.30
N ARG A 5 -5.66 13.71 4.32
CA ARG A 5 -5.29 13.33 2.95
C ARG A 5 -4.37 14.37 2.30
N GLN A 6 -4.71 15.65 2.41
CA GLN A 6 -3.89 16.74 1.90
C GLN A 6 -2.49 16.73 2.52
N ARG A 7 -2.41 16.54 3.83
CA ARG A 7 -1.14 16.45 4.54
C ARG A 7 -0.30 15.25 4.09
N LEU A 8 -0.93 14.10 3.81
CA LEU A 8 -0.22 12.94 3.26
C LEU A 8 0.30 13.21 1.84
N VAL A 9 -0.46 13.91 0.98
CA VAL A 9 0.00 14.36 -0.35
C VAL A 9 1.27 15.21 -0.23
N GLU A 10 1.29 16.18 0.68
CA GLU A 10 2.46 17.04 0.93
C GLU A 10 3.69 16.23 1.37
N LEU A 11 3.50 15.26 2.27
CA LEU A 11 4.57 14.37 2.71
C LEU A 11 5.11 13.50 1.57
N PHE A 12 4.23 12.94 0.74
CA PHE A 12 4.66 12.16 -0.43
C PHE A 12 5.43 13.02 -1.43
N ARG A 13 4.96 14.23 -1.72
CA ARG A 13 5.64 15.19 -2.60
C ARG A 13 7.02 15.59 -2.09
N SER A 14 7.13 15.90 -0.80
CA SER A 14 8.37 16.43 -0.21
C SER A 14 9.39 15.35 0.15
N ARG A 15 8.97 14.12 0.40
CA ARG A 15 9.83 13.05 0.94
C ARG A 15 10.04 11.88 -0.03
N SER A 16 8.99 11.46 -0.71
CA SER A 16 8.96 10.23 -1.50
C SER A 16 9.14 10.44 -2.99
N LEU A 17 8.74 11.61 -3.51
CA LEU A 17 8.87 11.93 -4.93
C LEU A 17 10.32 12.34 -5.24
N GLN A 18 10.90 11.68 -6.23
CA GLN A 18 12.20 12.03 -6.81
C GLN A 18 12.00 12.30 -8.30
N ILE A 19 12.56 13.40 -8.78
CA ILE A 19 12.50 13.78 -10.20
C ILE A 19 13.89 13.56 -10.80
N GLY A 20 13.95 12.85 -11.91
CA GLY A 20 15.20 12.44 -12.55
C GLY A 20 14.94 11.36 -13.59
N ASP A 21 15.99 10.81 -14.17
CA ASP A 21 15.90 9.72 -15.14
C ASP A 21 16.09 8.37 -14.43
N PHE A 22 15.02 7.60 -14.31
CA PHE A 22 15.00 6.33 -13.59
C PHE A 22 14.68 5.16 -14.54
N GLN A 23 15.36 4.04 -14.33
CA GLN A 23 14.96 2.77 -14.91
C GLN A 23 14.11 1.99 -13.90
N LEU A 24 12.86 1.73 -14.25
CA LEU A 24 11.94 0.96 -13.41
C LEU A 24 12.23 -0.53 -13.47
N THR A 25 11.77 -1.29 -12.49
CA THR A 25 11.87 -2.77 -12.48
C THR A 25 11.16 -3.44 -13.66
N SER A 26 10.21 -2.75 -14.29
CA SER A 26 9.56 -3.15 -15.55
C SER A 26 10.46 -3.02 -16.78
N GLY A 27 11.64 -2.38 -16.66
CA GLY A 27 12.53 -2.01 -17.77
C GLY A 27 12.20 -0.68 -18.44
N LEU A 28 11.07 -0.06 -18.11
CA LEU A 28 10.66 1.24 -18.65
C LEU A 28 11.46 2.38 -18.01
N ARG A 29 11.70 3.46 -18.77
CA ARG A 29 12.25 4.71 -18.22
C ARG A 29 11.13 5.60 -17.69
N SER A 30 11.44 6.35 -16.63
CA SER A 30 10.52 7.30 -16.01
C SER A 30 11.29 8.54 -15.57
N ASN A 31 10.71 9.71 -15.75
CA ASN A 31 11.26 10.99 -15.27
C ASN A 31 10.94 11.27 -13.79
N TYR A 32 10.30 10.34 -13.10
CA TYR A 32 10.07 10.39 -11.66
C TYR A 32 10.08 8.99 -11.02
N TYR A 33 10.36 8.96 -9.73
CA TYR A 33 10.30 7.76 -8.90
C TYR A 33 9.63 8.07 -7.56
N PHE A 34 8.82 7.12 -7.04
CA PHE A 34 8.26 7.18 -5.69
C PHE A 34 8.96 6.16 -4.78
N ASP A 35 9.76 6.64 -3.81
CA ASP A 35 10.17 5.82 -2.67
C ASP A 35 9.22 6.05 -1.50
N ALA A 36 8.10 5.34 -1.50
CA ALA A 36 7.07 5.48 -0.48
C ALA A 36 7.59 5.23 0.95
N LYS A 37 8.66 4.47 1.11
CA LYS A 37 9.26 4.18 2.43
C LYS A 37 9.75 5.44 3.15
N GLN A 38 10.15 6.49 2.40
CA GLN A 38 10.50 7.79 2.98
C GLN A 38 9.32 8.45 3.71
N THR A 39 8.09 8.13 3.31
CA THR A 39 6.86 8.60 3.96
C THR A 39 6.32 7.54 4.92
N THR A 40 6.23 6.26 4.53
CA THR A 40 5.60 5.23 5.34
C THR A 40 6.40 4.84 6.58
N LEU A 41 7.72 5.09 6.60
CA LEU A 41 8.59 4.96 7.78
C LEU A 41 8.72 6.26 8.58
N HIS A 42 8.21 7.38 8.06
CA HIS A 42 8.17 8.64 8.81
C HIS A 42 7.02 8.62 9.83
N PRO A 43 7.20 9.06 11.09
CA PRO A 43 6.18 8.95 12.12
C PRO A 43 4.82 9.50 11.72
N GLU A 44 4.78 10.73 11.18
CA GLU A 44 3.54 11.36 10.72
C GLU A 44 2.97 10.63 9.48
N GLY A 45 3.80 10.31 8.49
CA GLY A 45 3.37 9.64 7.26
C GLY A 45 2.83 8.23 7.52
N SER A 46 3.46 7.48 8.43
CA SER A 46 3.01 6.18 8.92
C SER A 46 1.60 6.27 9.52
N TYR A 47 1.40 7.21 10.46
CA TYR A 47 0.12 7.44 11.12
C TYR A 47 -0.98 7.85 10.12
N LEU A 48 -0.70 8.85 9.26
CA LEU A 48 -1.69 9.35 8.29
C LEU A 48 -2.07 8.28 7.26
N SER A 49 -1.11 7.46 6.81
CA SER A 49 -1.39 6.33 5.91
C SER A 49 -2.34 5.33 6.55
N ALA A 50 -2.08 4.95 7.81
CA ALA A 50 -2.94 4.05 8.54
C ALA A 50 -4.35 4.62 8.75
N LYS A 51 -4.46 5.90 9.13
CA LYS A 51 -5.74 6.60 9.32
C LYS A 51 -6.57 6.60 8.03
N LEU A 52 -5.95 6.91 6.89
CA LEU A 52 -6.66 6.94 5.61
C LEU A 52 -7.13 5.55 5.18
N ILE A 53 -6.32 4.50 5.40
CA ILE A 53 -6.72 3.12 5.13
C ILE A 53 -7.93 2.75 5.98
N LEU A 54 -7.85 2.91 7.30
CA LEU A 54 -8.92 2.55 8.22
C LEU A 54 -10.22 3.30 7.91
N GLU A 55 -10.13 4.59 7.63
CA GLU A 55 -11.27 5.39 7.24
C GLU A 55 -11.86 4.98 5.89
N LYS A 56 -11.01 4.61 4.92
CA LYS A 56 -11.45 4.07 3.63
C LYS A 56 -12.23 2.77 3.81
N LEU A 57 -11.74 1.86 4.65
CA LEU A 57 -12.43 0.61 4.97
C LEU A 57 -13.79 0.88 5.61
N ARG A 58 -13.84 1.79 6.59
CA ARG A 58 -15.09 2.18 7.28
C ARG A 58 -16.11 2.78 6.30
N GLN A 59 -15.70 3.76 5.47
CA GLN A 59 -16.58 4.42 4.50
C GLN A 59 -17.12 3.46 3.45
N GLN A 60 -16.35 2.46 3.10
CA GLN A 60 -16.70 1.46 2.10
C GLN A 60 -17.38 0.22 2.69
N ALA A 61 -17.65 0.22 4.00
CA ALA A 61 -18.22 -0.91 4.75
C ALA A 61 -17.46 -2.23 4.47
N ILE A 62 -16.11 -2.17 4.45
CA ILE A 62 -15.27 -3.33 4.25
C ILE A 62 -14.86 -3.87 5.61
N GLU A 63 -15.36 -5.05 5.94
CA GLU A 63 -14.94 -5.80 7.12
C GLU A 63 -13.71 -6.64 6.78
N ALA A 64 -12.69 -6.58 7.64
CA ALA A 64 -11.47 -7.37 7.52
C ALA A 64 -10.93 -7.73 8.91
N HIS A 65 -10.38 -8.94 9.02
CA HIS A 65 -9.73 -9.43 10.23
C HIS A 65 -8.22 -9.16 10.21
N ALA A 66 -7.67 -9.03 9.01
CA ALA A 66 -6.25 -8.79 8.80
C ALA A 66 -5.98 -7.82 7.64
N ILE A 67 -4.79 -7.21 7.67
CA ILE A 67 -4.20 -6.48 6.56
C ILE A 67 -2.83 -7.08 6.26
N GLY A 68 -2.51 -7.27 4.98
CA GLY A 68 -1.24 -7.88 4.59
C GLY A 68 -0.75 -7.37 3.25
N GLY A 69 0.56 -7.51 3.00
CA GLY A 69 1.14 -7.11 1.72
C GLY A 69 2.55 -7.63 1.54
N LEU A 70 3.09 -7.45 0.33
CA LEU A 70 4.39 -7.98 -0.02
C LEU A 70 5.53 -7.18 0.64
N THR A 71 6.43 -7.90 1.33
CA THR A 71 7.63 -7.28 1.92
C THR A 71 8.54 -6.67 0.84
N LEU A 72 9.26 -5.54 1.09
CA LEU A 72 9.32 -4.65 2.25
C LEU A 72 8.31 -3.50 2.21
N GLY A 73 7.80 -3.13 1.02
CA GLY A 73 7.03 -1.90 0.83
C GLY A 73 5.79 -1.83 1.73
N ALA A 74 5.07 -2.93 1.85
CA ALA A 74 3.86 -3.01 2.66
C ALA A 74 4.11 -3.06 4.17
N ASP A 75 5.26 -3.55 4.62
CA ASP A 75 5.50 -3.87 6.04
C ASP A 75 5.24 -2.69 6.99
N PRO A 76 5.76 -1.45 6.71
CA PRO A 76 5.50 -0.30 7.58
C PRO A 76 4.01 0.05 7.66
N VAL A 77 3.31 -0.07 6.53
CA VAL A 77 1.87 0.24 6.45
C VAL A 77 1.05 -0.77 7.23
N VAL A 78 1.35 -2.05 7.08
CA VAL A 78 0.71 -3.17 7.82
C VAL A 78 0.87 -2.95 9.32
N ALA A 79 2.09 -2.70 9.78
CA ALA A 79 2.36 -2.47 11.20
C ALA A 79 1.63 -1.23 11.74
N ALA A 80 1.61 -0.14 10.97
CA ALA A 80 0.93 1.09 11.36
C ALA A 80 -0.59 0.90 11.46
N VAL A 81 -1.21 0.23 10.48
CA VAL A 81 -2.65 -0.03 10.49
C VAL A 81 -3.04 -0.91 11.70
N ALA A 82 -2.27 -1.96 11.98
CA ALA A 82 -2.53 -2.81 13.14
C ALA A 82 -2.47 -1.99 14.45
N ALA A 83 -1.41 -1.18 14.63
CA ALA A 83 -1.23 -0.37 15.83
C ALA A 83 -2.33 0.71 15.97
N VAL A 84 -2.65 1.44 14.90
CA VAL A 84 -3.65 2.52 14.93
C VAL A 84 -5.06 1.97 15.09
N SER A 85 -5.40 0.83 14.46
CA SER A 85 -6.72 0.19 14.63
C SER A 85 -6.98 -0.20 16.08
N PHE A 86 -5.96 -0.67 16.80
CA PHE A 86 -6.08 -0.97 18.23
C PHE A 86 -6.12 0.29 19.10
N ALA A 87 -5.26 1.28 18.80
CA ALA A 87 -5.23 2.54 19.56
C ALA A 87 -6.56 3.31 19.47
N GLU A 88 -7.23 3.23 18.32
CA GLU A 88 -8.49 3.89 18.05
C GLU A 88 -9.67 2.89 17.94
N ARG A 89 -9.66 1.84 18.74
CA ARG A 89 -10.66 0.75 18.73
C ARG A 89 -12.10 1.18 19.03
N ASP A 90 -12.29 2.39 19.53
CA ASP A 90 -13.62 2.98 19.68
C ASP A 90 -14.21 3.43 18.32
N LEU A 91 -13.37 3.58 17.30
CA LEU A 91 -13.76 4.00 15.94
C LEU A 91 -13.61 2.87 14.91
N TYR A 92 -12.63 1.98 15.11
CA TYR A 92 -12.26 0.92 14.18
C TYR A 92 -12.20 -0.44 14.88
N SER A 93 -12.61 -1.49 14.19
CA SER A 93 -12.31 -2.84 14.65
C SER A 93 -10.80 -3.10 14.57
N PRO A 94 -10.15 -3.65 15.60
CA PRO A 94 -8.74 -4.01 15.52
C PRO A 94 -8.46 -4.99 14.38
N ILE A 95 -7.43 -4.73 13.59
CA ILE A 95 -7.03 -5.51 12.42
C ILE A 95 -5.62 -6.05 12.65
N SER A 96 -5.43 -7.36 12.47
CA SER A 96 -4.12 -8.01 12.60
C SER A 96 -3.23 -7.75 11.38
N GLY A 97 -1.91 -7.65 11.60
CA GLY A 97 -0.93 -7.50 10.52
C GLY A 97 -0.41 -8.83 9.99
N LEU A 98 -0.27 -8.97 8.68
CA LEU A 98 0.36 -10.10 7.99
C LEU A 98 1.48 -9.60 7.09
N ILE A 99 2.65 -10.24 7.15
CA ILE A 99 3.75 -9.99 6.22
C ILE A 99 3.78 -11.09 5.17
N VAL A 100 3.70 -10.70 3.90
CA VAL A 100 3.80 -11.64 2.77
C VAL A 100 5.21 -11.59 2.21
N ARG A 101 5.94 -12.69 2.36
CA ARG A 101 7.35 -12.81 1.93
C ARG A 101 7.44 -13.02 0.43
N LYS A 102 8.53 -12.54 -0.21
CA LYS A 102 8.85 -12.85 -1.61
C LYS A 102 9.32 -14.29 -1.79
N GLU A 103 10.06 -14.81 -0.81
CA GLU A 103 10.57 -16.18 -0.79
C GLU A 103 10.07 -16.87 0.47
N PRO A 104 9.90 -18.20 0.44
CA PRO A 104 9.47 -18.94 1.61
C PRO A 104 10.52 -18.86 2.72
N LYS A 105 10.11 -19.12 3.94
CA LYS A 105 11.02 -19.26 5.07
C LYS A 105 11.94 -20.45 4.84
N THR A 106 13.25 -20.24 5.01
CA THR A 106 14.26 -21.28 4.79
C THR A 106 14.35 -22.29 5.93
N HIS A 107 13.86 -21.92 7.12
CA HIS A 107 13.88 -22.75 8.32
C HIS A 107 12.48 -22.81 8.95
N GLY A 108 12.10 -23.97 9.49
CA GLY A 108 10.77 -24.21 10.07
C GLY A 108 9.72 -24.55 9.02
N THR A 109 8.48 -24.12 9.24
CA THR A 109 7.41 -24.26 8.24
C THR A 109 7.70 -23.34 7.05
N GLN A 110 7.79 -23.91 5.85
CA GLN A 110 8.06 -23.14 4.60
C GLN A 110 6.85 -22.27 4.23
N THR A 111 6.55 -21.28 5.08
CA THR A 111 5.42 -20.37 4.86
C THR A 111 5.85 -19.09 4.17
N TYR A 112 4.95 -18.57 3.34
CA TYR A 112 5.09 -17.25 2.73
C TYR A 112 4.43 -16.14 3.56
N ILE A 113 3.69 -16.49 4.61
CA ILE A 113 2.91 -15.55 5.41
C ILE A 113 3.43 -15.62 6.85
N GLU A 114 3.73 -14.46 7.41
CA GLU A 114 4.09 -14.27 8.83
C GLU A 114 3.01 -13.42 9.49
N GLY A 115 2.79 -13.63 10.79
CA GLY A 115 1.83 -12.87 11.59
C GLY A 115 0.72 -13.75 12.14
N CYS A 116 -0.49 -13.25 12.16
CA CYS A 116 -1.63 -13.96 12.72
C CYS A 116 -1.91 -15.25 11.94
N ASP A 117 -2.05 -16.35 12.65
CA ASP A 117 -2.61 -17.60 12.15
C ASP A 117 -4.13 -17.45 12.03
N GLY A 118 -4.58 -16.74 10.99
CA GLY A 118 -6.00 -16.60 10.70
C GLY A 118 -6.66 -17.98 10.50
N SER A 119 -7.84 -18.14 11.04
CA SER A 119 -8.68 -19.28 10.68
C SER A 119 -8.96 -19.23 9.17
N SER A 120 -9.04 -20.38 8.53
CA SER A 120 -9.44 -20.50 7.12
C SER A 120 -10.72 -19.69 6.86
N GLY A 121 -10.71 -18.87 5.80
CA GLY A 121 -11.80 -17.95 5.48
C GLY A 121 -11.72 -16.58 6.14
N SER A 122 -10.64 -16.28 6.91
CA SER A 122 -10.45 -14.92 7.44
C SER A 122 -10.29 -13.91 6.32
N ARG A 123 -11.06 -12.81 6.41
CA ARG A 123 -11.03 -11.72 5.41
C ARG A 123 -9.81 -10.84 5.61
N VAL A 124 -9.09 -10.61 4.52
CA VAL A 124 -7.85 -9.81 4.51
C VAL A 124 -7.96 -8.66 3.53
N VAL A 125 -7.44 -7.50 3.92
CA VAL A 125 -7.14 -6.39 2.99
C VAL A 125 -5.70 -6.53 2.53
N VAL A 126 -5.48 -6.55 1.22
CA VAL A 126 -4.13 -6.52 0.64
C VAL A 126 -3.70 -5.07 0.48
N VAL A 127 -2.50 -4.72 0.96
CA VAL A 127 -1.94 -3.37 0.83
C VAL A 127 -0.64 -3.39 0.03
N ASP A 128 -0.46 -2.38 -0.82
CA ASP A 128 0.77 -2.08 -1.54
C ASP A 128 1.14 -0.60 -1.30
N ASP A 129 2.41 -0.30 -1.13
CA ASP A 129 2.86 1.08 -0.94
C ASP A 129 2.80 1.87 -2.27
N VAL A 130 3.28 1.28 -3.36
CA VAL A 130 3.21 1.87 -4.71
C VAL A 130 2.83 0.81 -5.73
N CYS A 131 1.59 0.87 -6.21
CA CYS A 131 1.12 0.02 -7.29
C CYS A 131 1.52 0.61 -8.65
N THR A 132 2.34 -0.10 -9.41
CA THR A 132 2.70 0.25 -10.80
C THR A 132 1.84 -0.57 -11.76
N THR A 133 2.24 -1.82 -11.98
CA THR A 133 1.50 -2.78 -12.81
C THR A 133 0.63 -3.73 -11.99
N GLY A 134 0.69 -3.67 -10.66
CA GLY A 134 -0.01 -4.61 -9.77
C GLY A 134 0.63 -5.98 -9.64
N LYS A 135 1.83 -6.21 -10.22
CA LYS A 135 2.47 -7.55 -10.18
C LYS A 135 2.85 -7.98 -8.77
N SER A 136 3.41 -7.09 -7.95
CA SER A 136 3.73 -7.33 -6.53
C SER A 136 2.46 -7.59 -5.71
N THR A 137 1.46 -6.76 -5.94
CA THR A 137 0.14 -6.88 -5.31
C THR A 137 -0.52 -8.21 -5.63
N ARG A 138 -0.51 -8.63 -6.92
CA ARG A 138 -1.05 -9.93 -7.35
C ARG A 138 -0.33 -11.09 -6.68
N LEU A 139 1.00 -11.03 -6.57
CA LEU A 139 1.77 -12.05 -5.87
C LEU A 139 1.39 -12.16 -4.39
N ALA A 140 1.13 -11.04 -3.73
CA ALA A 140 0.65 -11.04 -2.33
C ALA A 140 -0.74 -11.68 -2.24
N ILE A 141 -1.65 -11.32 -3.13
CA ILE A 141 -3.00 -11.91 -3.24
C ILE A 141 -2.91 -13.42 -3.37
N ASP A 142 -2.18 -13.91 -4.38
CA ASP A 142 -2.04 -15.35 -4.66
C ASP A 142 -1.53 -16.14 -3.45
N ARG A 143 -0.64 -15.56 -2.66
CA ARG A 143 -0.10 -16.19 -1.45
C ARG A 143 -1.08 -16.20 -0.31
N LEU A 144 -1.82 -15.11 -0.12
CA LEU A 144 -2.85 -15.01 0.91
C LEU A 144 -4.01 -15.97 0.63
N GLU A 145 -4.49 -16.03 -0.61
CA GLU A 145 -5.55 -16.97 -1.01
C GLU A 145 -5.12 -18.43 -0.86
N LYS A 146 -3.87 -18.77 -1.28
CA LYS A 146 -3.28 -20.09 -1.01
C LYS A 146 -3.11 -20.38 0.47
N GLY A 147 -2.96 -19.37 1.29
CA GLY A 147 -2.93 -19.46 2.75
C GLY A 147 -4.31 -19.59 3.40
N GLY A 148 -5.39 -19.62 2.60
CA GLY A 148 -6.76 -19.79 3.07
C GLY A 148 -7.47 -18.50 3.45
N TYR A 149 -6.92 -17.32 3.11
CA TYR A 149 -7.56 -16.03 3.34
C TYR A 149 -8.51 -15.66 2.18
N GLU A 150 -9.57 -14.91 2.50
CA GLU A 150 -10.46 -14.27 1.53
C GLU A 150 -10.04 -12.81 1.35
N VAL A 151 -9.70 -12.40 0.12
CA VAL A 151 -9.33 -11.00 -0.16
C VAL A 151 -10.57 -10.13 -0.23
N ALA A 152 -10.77 -9.27 0.78
CA ALA A 152 -11.91 -8.37 0.89
C ALA A 152 -11.75 -7.10 0.03
N ALA A 153 -10.53 -6.60 -0.08
CA ALA A 153 -10.17 -5.45 -0.90
C ALA A 153 -8.65 -5.39 -1.11
N VAL A 154 -8.24 -4.57 -2.07
CA VAL A 154 -6.85 -4.22 -2.34
C VAL A 154 -6.70 -2.71 -2.23
N ILE A 155 -5.77 -2.23 -1.42
CA ILE A 155 -5.48 -0.80 -1.23
C ILE A 155 -4.05 -0.51 -1.67
N ALA A 156 -3.84 0.47 -2.54
CA ALA A 156 -2.54 1.05 -2.79
C ALA A 156 -2.46 2.44 -2.14
N LEU A 157 -1.35 2.76 -1.47
CA LEU A 157 -1.15 4.14 -1.02
C LEU A 157 -1.03 5.06 -2.23
N VAL A 158 -0.24 4.66 -3.23
CA VAL A 158 -0.10 5.37 -4.50
C VAL A 158 -0.36 4.42 -5.66
N ASP A 159 -1.33 4.76 -6.52
CA ASP A 159 -1.45 4.16 -7.85
C ASP A 159 -0.64 5.00 -8.86
N ARG A 160 0.31 4.37 -9.54
CA ARG A 160 1.08 5.01 -10.60
C ARG A 160 0.32 5.16 -11.92
N GLU A 161 -0.91 4.62 -12.00
CA GLU A 161 -1.76 4.66 -13.20
C GLU A 161 -1.08 4.00 -14.43
N GLN A 162 -0.30 2.94 -14.19
CA GLN A 162 0.49 2.23 -15.21
C GLN A 162 0.02 0.76 -15.36
N GLY A 163 -1.29 0.53 -15.35
CA GLY A 163 -1.93 -0.76 -15.57
C GLY A 163 -2.32 -1.53 -14.32
N GLY A 164 -2.06 -0.99 -13.11
CA GLY A 164 -2.46 -1.60 -11.84
C GLY A 164 -3.95 -1.87 -11.75
N THR A 165 -4.76 -0.87 -12.06
CA THR A 165 -6.24 -0.98 -12.05
C THR A 165 -6.74 -2.10 -12.96
N GLU A 166 -6.21 -2.23 -14.19
CA GLU A 166 -6.64 -3.27 -15.13
C GLU A 166 -6.22 -4.68 -14.66
N ASN A 167 -5.01 -4.80 -14.14
CA ASN A 167 -4.48 -6.09 -13.67
C ASN A 167 -5.10 -6.55 -12.34
N LEU A 168 -5.75 -5.66 -11.61
CA LEU A 168 -6.42 -5.93 -10.33
C LEU A 168 -7.95 -5.83 -10.43
N LYS A 169 -8.53 -5.76 -11.63
CA LYS A 169 -9.97 -5.58 -11.88
C LYS A 169 -10.88 -6.65 -11.27
N ASP A 170 -10.35 -7.84 -11.03
CA ASP A 170 -11.09 -8.94 -10.38
C ASP A 170 -11.27 -8.71 -8.88
N TYR A 171 -10.59 -7.71 -8.31
CA TYR A 171 -10.62 -7.33 -6.91
C TYR A 171 -11.16 -5.92 -6.72
N ARG A 172 -11.67 -5.63 -5.54
CA ARG A 172 -12.06 -4.27 -5.16
C ARG A 172 -10.80 -3.44 -4.92
N PHE A 173 -10.24 -2.85 -5.99
CA PHE A 173 -9.04 -2.02 -5.93
C PHE A 173 -9.39 -0.58 -5.56
N LEU A 174 -8.77 -0.06 -4.50
CA LEU A 174 -9.06 1.22 -3.87
C LEU A 174 -7.77 2.01 -3.62
N PRO A 175 -7.20 2.70 -4.61
CA PRO A 175 -6.05 3.57 -4.37
C PRO A 175 -6.44 4.76 -3.49
N LEU A 176 -5.51 5.19 -2.62
CA LEU A 176 -5.70 6.37 -1.77
C LEU A 176 -5.24 7.65 -2.48
N LEU A 177 -4.11 7.58 -3.18
CA LEU A 177 -3.51 8.66 -3.96
C LEU A 177 -3.18 8.15 -5.35
N THR A 178 -3.08 9.05 -6.33
CA THR A 178 -2.63 8.71 -7.69
C THR A 178 -1.37 9.47 -8.07
N ALA A 179 -0.61 8.95 -9.04
CA ALA A 179 0.55 9.65 -9.57
C ALA A 179 0.16 11.01 -10.17
N THR A 180 -0.93 11.05 -10.94
CA THR A 180 -1.46 12.29 -11.50
C THR A 180 -1.67 13.35 -10.42
N GLU A 181 -2.32 13.00 -9.31
CA GLU A 181 -2.53 13.91 -8.19
C GLU A 181 -1.22 14.36 -7.54
N LEU A 182 -0.29 13.43 -7.29
CA LEU A 182 0.99 13.75 -6.65
C LEU A 182 1.88 14.63 -7.52
N LEU A 183 1.76 14.54 -8.83
CA LEU A 183 2.51 15.35 -9.78
C LEU A 183 1.82 16.67 -10.14
N ASP A 184 0.56 16.88 -9.74
CA ASP A 184 -0.22 18.09 -10.03
C ASP A 184 0.20 19.25 -9.11
N SER A 185 1.37 19.83 -9.40
CA SER A 185 1.90 21.06 -8.79
C SER A 185 2.73 21.80 -9.82
N PRO A 186 2.60 23.13 -9.95
CA PRO A 186 3.38 23.93 -10.90
C PRO A 186 4.88 23.71 -10.78
N GLU A 187 5.40 23.65 -9.56
CA GLU A 187 6.83 23.46 -9.28
C GLU A 187 7.32 22.07 -9.71
N ILE A 188 6.51 21.03 -9.47
CA ILE A 188 6.83 19.65 -9.88
C ILE A 188 6.78 19.53 -11.41
N GLN A 189 5.78 20.13 -12.06
CA GLN A 189 5.65 20.11 -13.52
C GLN A 189 6.82 20.83 -14.20
N GLU A 190 7.29 21.95 -13.63
CA GLU A 190 8.48 22.64 -14.13
C GLU A 190 9.72 21.76 -14.08
N GLN A 191 9.95 21.07 -12.93
CA GLN A 191 11.06 20.14 -12.79
C GLN A 191 10.99 18.94 -13.75
N LEU A 192 9.79 18.36 -13.93
CA LEU A 192 9.58 17.26 -14.87
C LEU A 192 9.89 17.65 -16.33
N ASN A 193 9.61 18.91 -16.71
CA ASN A 193 9.92 19.42 -18.05
C ASN A 193 11.42 19.64 -18.29
N GLN A 194 12.22 19.76 -17.22
CA GLN A 194 13.67 19.92 -17.31
C GLN A 194 14.40 18.58 -17.45
N VAL A 195 13.77 17.48 -17.08
CA VAL A 195 14.30 16.12 -17.26
C VAL A 195 13.95 15.61 -18.65
N LYS A 196 14.88 15.75 -19.60
CA LYS A 196 14.76 15.26 -20.99
C LYS A 196 15.50 13.96 -21.20
#